data_e2b2bf8c215c218c66332a207e6b8eae
#
_entry.id   e2b2bf8c215c218c66332a207e6b8eae
#
_cell.length_a   1.000
_cell.length_b   1.000
_cell.length_c   1.000
_cell.angle_alpha   90.00
_cell.angle_beta   90.00
_cell.angle_gamma   90.00
#
_symmetry.space_group_name_H-M   'P 1'
#
loop_
_entity.id
_entity.type
_entity.pdbx_description
1 polymer ?
#
loop_
_entity_poly.entity_id
_entity_poly.type
_entity_poly.pdbx_seq_one_letter_code
_entity_poly.pdbx_strand_id
1 'polypeptide(L)'
;DLHPSRGLGDVYKRQTMNGVSKSYSMTGWRIGYAAGPKEIIKAMAKIQSQSTSNPTSISQAAAVEALNGTQDFISERSNSFKERRNFVVDSLNNIKVISCLRPEGAFYVFPNCKKLLNNKTKLKTDKDFVEKLLEKAEVAVVQG
;
A
#
# COMPACT_ATOMS: atom_id res chain seq x y z
N ASP A 1 -5.31 -14.47 1.83
CA ASP A 1 -4.85 -15.73 2.42
C ASP A 1 -4.17 -15.41 3.75
N LEU A 2 -4.88 -15.72 4.84
CA LEU A 2 -4.32 -15.74 6.18
C LEU A 2 -3.49 -17.03 6.28
N HIS A 3 -2.19 -16.91 6.15
CA HIS A 3 -1.31 -18.05 6.43
C HIS A 3 -1.58 -18.59 7.83
N PRO A 4 -1.80 -19.91 7.99
CA PRO A 4 -2.02 -20.49 9.31
C PRO A 4 -0.83 -20.17 10.22
N SER A 5 -1.11 -19.58 11.36
CA SER A 5 -0.10 -19.21 12.34
C SER A 5 0.71 -20.44 12.77
N ARG A 6 2.03 -20.36 12.68
CA ARG A 6 2.93 -21.37 13.18
C ARG A 6 2.88 -21.39 14.72
N GLY A 7 1.97 -22.21 15.27
CA GLY A 7 1.86 -22.49 16.71
C GLY A 7 1.00 -21.50 17.51
N LEU A 8 0.27 -22.02 18.48
CA LEU A 8 -0.63 -21.31 19.38
C LEU A 8 0.05 -20.23 20.24
N GLY A 9 1.35 -20.34 20.50
CA GLY A 9 2.11 -19.39 21.31
C GLY A 9 2.27 -18.00 20.68
N ASP A 10 2.10 -17.87 19.37
CA ASP A 10 2.26 -16.60 18.65
C ASP A 10 0.97 -15.77 18.53
N VAL A 11 -0.18 -16.36 18.78
CA VAL A 11 -1.49 -15.67 18.65
C VAL A 11 -1.60 -14.51 19.62
N TYR A 12 -1.06 -14.64 20.81
CA TYR A 12 -1.09 -13.60 21.86
C TYR A 12 -0.11 -12.45 21.61
N LYS A 13 0.81 -12.59 20.66
CA LYS A 13 1.85 -11.58 20.35
C LYS A 13 1.59 -10.82 19.05
N ARG A 14 0.54 -11.16 18.31
CA ARG A 14 0.27 -10.54 17.01
C ARG A 14 -0.83 -9.49 17.10
N GLN A 15 -0.61 -8.39 16.42
CA GLN A 15 -1.63 -7.40 16.12
C GLN A 15 -2.00 -7.52 14.64
N THR A 16 -3.28 -7.31 14.35
CA THR A 16 -3.75 -7.04 13.00
C THR A 16 -4.02 -5.55 12.89
N MET A 17 -3.35 -4.90 11.95
CA MET A 17 -3.60 -3.51 11.61
C MET A 17 -4.11 -3.45 10.18
N ASN A 18 -5.23 -2.77 9.96
CA ASN A 18 -5.83 -2.66 8.65
C ASN A 18 -6.61 -1.33 8.55
N GLY A 19 -7.18 -1.07 7.39
CA GLY A 19 -7.99 0.13 7.18
C GLY A 19 -8.85 0.04 5.93
N VAL A 20 -9.84 0.89 5.88
CA VAL A 20 -10.81 0.96 4.78
C VAL A 20 -10.34 1.82 3.60
N SER A 21 -9.21 2.52 3.75
CA SER A 21 -8.74 3.50 2.78
C SER A 21 -8.53 2.94 1.37
N LYS A 22 -8.00 1.73 1.25
CA LYS A 22 -7.59 1.15 -0.04
C LYS A 22 -8.67 0.24 -0.63
N SER A 23 -8.98 -0.85 0.05
CA SER A 23 -9.96 -1.84 -0.44
C SER A 23 -11.35 -1.24 -0.68
N TYR A 24 -11.75 -0.28 0.14
CA TYR A 24 -13.06 0.38 0.06
C TYR A 24 -13.02 1.76 -0.62
N SER A 25 -11.85 2.21 -1.12
CA SER A 25 -11.69 3.54 -1.74
C SER A 25 -12.08 4.70 -0.81
N MET A 26 -11.81 4.54 0.49
CA MET A 26 -12.23 5.46 1.55
C MET A 26 -11.05 6.26 2.13
N THR A 27 -10.15 6.75 1.28
CA THR A 27 -8.96 7.49 1.72
C THR A 27 -9.31 8.78 2.45
N GLY A 28 -10.33 9.50 2.01
CA GLY A 28 -10.79 10.76 2.60
C GLY A 28 -11.45 10.60 3.97
N TRP A 29 -11.91 9.41 4.32
CA TRP A 29 -12.58 9.13 5.59
C TRP A 29 -11.62 9.00 6.77
N ARG A 30 -10.32 8.87 6.52
CA ARG A 30 -9.24 8.88 7.51
C ARG A 30 -9.46 7.89 8.67
N ILE A 31 -9.77 6.64 8.37
CA ILE A 31 -10.04 5.61 9.37
C ILE A 31 -9.27 4.32 9.10
N GLY A 32 -8.72 3.78 10.15
CA GLY A 32 -8.14 2.44 10.22
C GLY A 32 -8.52 1.78 11.53
N TYR A 33 -8.20 0.52 11.66
CA TYR A 33 -8.50 -0.26 12.86
C TYR A 33 -7.38 -1.22 13.20
N ALA A 34 -7.31 -1.60 14.46
CA ALA A 34 -6.37 -2.58 14.95
C ALA A 34 -7.06 -3.57 15.88
N ALA A 35 -6.64 -4.82 15.83
CA ALA A 35 -7.03 -5.87 16.75
C ALA A 35 -5.78 -6.56 17.29
N GLY A 36 -5.78 -6.95 18.56
CA GLY A 36 -4.61 -7.56 19.18
C GLY A 36 -4.77 -7.78 20.68
N PRO A 37 -3.68 -8.09 21.40
CA PRO A 37 -3.71 -8.26 22.84
C PRO A 37 -4.28 -7.05 23.56
N LYS A 38 -5.12 -7.31 24.56
CA LYS A 38 -5.89 -6.28 25.28
C LYS A 38 -5.00 -5.16 25.83
N GLU A 39 -3.85 -5.49 26.38
CA GLU A 39 -2.92 -4.55 26.99
C GLU A 39 -2.36 -3.58 25.92
N ILE A 40 -2.03 -4.07 24.74
CA ILE A 40 -1.53 -3.26 23.62
C ILE A 40 -2.64 -2.33 23.11
N ILE A 41 -3.84 -2.88 22.87
CA ILE A 41 -4.96 -2.07 22.36
C ILE A 41 -5.35 -0.98 23.38
N LYS A 42 -5.34 -1.29 24.68
CA LYS A 42 -5.57 -0.27 25.73
C LYS A 42 -4.49 0.82 25.74
N ALA A 43 -3.21 0.45 25.58
CA ALA A 43 -2.12 1.41 25.52
C ALA A 43 -2.26 2.31 24.28
N MET A 44 -2.56 1.75 23.11
CA MET A 44 -2.83 2.50 21.88
C MET A 44 -3.99 3.49 22.06
N ALA A 45 -5.11 3.04 22.62
CA ALA A 45 -6.27 3.87 22.89
C ALA A 45 -5.94 5.03 23.84
N LYS A 46 -5.12 4.78 24.87
CA LYS A 46 -4.67 5.83 25.81
C LYS A 46 -3.82 6.88 25.11
N ILE A 47 -2.87 6.49 24.27
CA ILE A 47 -2.04 7.42 23.50
C ILE A 47 -2.90 8.21 22.51
N GLN A 48 -3.78 7.54 21.77
CA GLN A 48 -4.67 8.19 20.82
C GLN A 48 -5.59 9.22 21.49
N SER A 49 -6.14 8.89 22.66
CA SER A 49 -7.02 9.82 23.39
C SER A 49 -6.33 11.12 23.79
N GLN A 50 -5.02 11.12 23.95
CA GLN A 50 -4.23 12.30 24.27
C GLN A 50 -3.67 13.06 23.05
N SER A 51 -3.79 12.48 21.86
CA SER A 51 -3.30 13.09 20.60
C SER A 51 -4.45 13.53 19.70
N THR A 52 -5.12 12.58 19.05
CA THR A 52 -6.18 12.84 18.06
C THR A 52 -7.59 12.55 18.59
N SER A 53 -7.71 12.15 19.84
CA SER A 53 -8.92 11.69 20.53
C SER A 53 -9.48 10.40 19.92
N ASN A 54 -10.17 10.46 18.80
CA ASN A 54 -10.74 9.35 18.07
C ASN A 54 -11.13 9.75 16.62
N PRO A 55 -11.37 8.80 15.72
CA PRO A 55 -11.96 9.09 14.41
C PRO A 55 -13.36 9.68 14.56
N THR A 56 -13.80 10.45 13.57
CA THR A 56 -15.16 11.02 13.61
C THR A 56 -16.22 9.91 13.59
N SER A 57 -17.35 10.13 14.26
CA SER A 57 -18.43 9.16 14.33
C SER A 57 -19.02 8.82 12.95
N ILE A 58 -19.05 9.78 12.03
CA ILE A 58 -19.49 9.59 10.63
C ILE A 58 -18.55 8.59 9.92
N SER A 59 -17.24 8.75 10.08
CA SER A 59 -16.25 7.82 9.50
C SER A 59 -16.36 6.43 10.10
N GLN A 60 -16.62 6.33 11.40
CA GLN A 60 -16.83 5.05 12.08
C GLN A 60 -18.06 4.32 11.54
N ALA A 61 -19.19 5.02 11.40
CA ALA A 61 -20.42 4.45 10.84
C ALA A 61 -20.21 4.00 9.39
N ALA A 62 -19.53 4.81 8.57
CA ALA A 62 -19.18 4.45 7.20
C ALA A 62 -18.26 3.23 7.13
N ALA A 63 -17.29 3.10 8.05
CA ALA A 63 -16.41 1.94 8.10
C ALA A 63 -17.15 0.65 8.52
N VAL A 64 -18.12 0.75 9.44
CA VAL A 64 -18.99 -0.37 9.83
C VAL A 64 -19.79 -0.86 8.62
N GLU A 65 -20.39 0.03 7.84
CA GLU A 65 -21.12 -0.32 6.63
C GLU A 65 -20.18 -0.93 5.57
N ALA A 66 -19.02 -0.35 5.36
CA ALA A 66 -18.04 -0.87 4.42
C ALA A 66 -17.60 -2.30 4.75
N LEU A 67 -17.43 -2.63 6.03
CA LEU A 67 -16.98 -3.95 6.48
C LEU A 67 -18.10 -5.01 6.52
N ASN A 68 -19.35 -4.60 6.76
CA ASN A 68 -20.50 -5.51 6.90
C ASN A 68 -21.38 -5.57 5.65
N GLY A 69 -21.30 -4.59 4.77
CA GLY A 69 -22.05 -4.53 3.52
C GLY A 69 -21.54 -5.52 2.46
N THR A 70 -22.05 -5.41 1.26
CA THR A 70 -21.66 -6.29 0.13
C THR A 70 -20.18 -6.12 -0.21
N GLN A 71 -19.50 -7.22 -0.51
CA GLN A 71 -18.07 -7.25 -0.85
C GLN A 71 -17.81 -7.55 -2.34
N ASP A 72 -18.84 -7.66 -3.15
CA ASP A 72 -18.75 -8.12 -4.54
C ASP A 72 -17.86 -7.23 -5.41
N PHE A 73 -17.92 -5.92 -5.18
CA PHE A 73 -17.09 -4.94 -5.90
C PHE A 73 -15.58 -5.11 -5.66
N ILE A 74 -15.15 -5.78 -4.59
CA ILE A 74 -13.73 -5.99 -4.27
C ILE A 74 -13.08 -6.88 -5.32
N SER A 75 -13.78 -7.94 -5.73
CA SER A 75 -13.29 -8.87 -6.75
C SER A 75 -13.15 -8.19 -8.11
N GLU A 76 -14.12 -7.39 -8.53
CA GLU A 76 -14.07 -6.61 -9.77
C GLU A 76 -12.90 -5.64 -9.78
N ARG A 77 -12.76 -4.85 -8.70
CA ARG A 77 -11.64 -3.90 -8.56
C ARG A 77 -10.28 -4.60 -8.54
N SER A 78 -10.18 -5.73 -7.84
CA SER A 78 -8.95 -6.51 -7.78
C SER A 78 -8.53 -6.99 -9.17
N ASN A 79 -9.47 -7.46 -10.00
CA ASN A 79 -9.21 -7.87 -11.37
C ASN A 79 -8.73 -6.69 -12.22
N SER A 80 -9.39 -5.55 -12.15
CA SER A 80 -8.96 -4.33 -12.85
C SER A 80 -7.54 -3.90 -12.46
N PHE A 81 -7.19 -3.92 -11.17
CA PHE A 81 -5.83 -3.65 -10.72
C PHE A 81 -4.81 -4.69 -11.19
N LYS A 82 -5.20 -5.96 -11.26
CA LYS A 82 -4.35 -7.04 -11.79
C LYS A 82 -4.02 -6.83 -13.27
N GLU A 83 -4.99 -6.44 -14.07
CA GLU A 83 -4.78 -6.11 -15.49
C GLU A 83 -3.82 -4.92 -15.65
N ARG A 84 -4.05 -3.83 -14.92
CA ARG A 84 -3.16 -2.66 -14.92
C ARG A 84 -1.74 -3.02 -14.47
N ARG A 85 -1.61 -3.81 -13.41
CA ARG A 85 -0.31 -4.32 -12.95
C ARG A 85 0.40 -5.08 -14.03
N ASN A 86 -0.27 -6.02 -14.69
CA ASN A 86 0.31 -6.84 -15.73
C ASN A 86 0.81 -5.95 -16.87
N PHE A 87 -0.04 -5.05 -17.36
CA PHE A 87 0.31 -4.10 -18.42
C PHE A 87 1.55 -3.27 -18.04
N VAL A 88 1.58 -2.69 -16.85
CA VAL A 88 2.71 -1.84 -16.41
C VAL A 88 3.99 -2.66 -16.26
N VAL A 89 3.94 -3.83 -15.64
CA VAL A 89 5.13 -4.68 -15.44
C VAL A 89 5.68 -5.17 -16.77
N ASP A 90 4.82 -5.62 -17.67
CA ASP A 90 5.23 -6.11 -18.98
C ASP A 90 5.82 -4.96 -19.83
N SER A 91 5.22 -3.77 -19.82
CA SER A 91 5.74 -2.58 -20.47
C SER A 91 7.11 -2.16 -19.93
N LEU A 92 7.30 -2.16 -18.62
CA LEU A 92 8.59 -1.84 -18.00
C LEU A 92 9.67 -2.87 -18.37
N ASN A 93 9.33 -4.16 -18.37
CA ASN A 93 10.28 -5.22 -18.73
C ASN A 93 10.64 -5.26 -20.23
N ASN A 94 9.87 -4.64 -21.09
CA ASN A 94 10.22 -4.44 -22.50
C ASN A 94 11.31 -3.38 -22.68
N ILE A 95 11.60 -2.58 -21.65
CA ILE A 95 12.70 -1.60 -21.68
C ILE A 95 13.99 -2.30 -21.24
N LYS A 96 14.94 -2.51 -22.17
CA LYS A 96 16.18 -3.30 -21.98
C LYS A 96 17.00 -2.98 -20.72
N VAL A 97 16.89 -1.76 -20.20
CA VAL A 97 17.69 -1.27 -19.06
C VAL A 97 16.92 -1.23 -17.74
N ILE A 98 15.64 -1.59 -17.77
CA ILE A 98 14.76 -1.67 -16.60
C ILE A 98 14.38 -3.11 -16.37
N SER A 99 14.25 -3.51 -15.12
CA SER A 99 13.63 -4.77 -14.73
C SER A 99 12.67 -4.55 -13.57
N CYS A 100 11.50 -5.15 -13.65
CA CYS A 100 10.47 -5.02 -12.64
C CYS A 100 9.92 -6.39 -12.27
N LEU A 101 10.02 -6.75 -11.00
CA LEU A 101 9.37 -7.93 -10.46
C LEU A 101 7.85 -7.69 -10.41
N ARG A 102 7.09 -8.74 -10.69
CA ARG A 102 5.62 -8.68 -10.61
C ARG A 102 5.19 -8.74 -9.15
N PRO A 103 4.61 -7.68 -8.59
CA PRO A 103 4.15 -7.71 -7.21
C PRO A 103 2.91 -8.60 -7.06
N GLU A 104 2.80 -9.29 -5.94
CA GLU A 104 1.64 -10.13 -5.63
C GLU A 104 0.44 -9.33 -5.12
N GLY A 105 0.69 -8.15 -4.57
CA GLY A 105 -0.35 -7.29 -3.99
C GLY A 105 -0.03 -5.81 -4.09
N ALA A 106 -0.88 -4.99 -3.48
CA ALA A 106 -0.86 -3.53 -3.55
C ALA A 106 -1.02 -2.97 -4.99
N PHE A 107 -0.78 -1.68 -5.16
CA PHE A 107 -0.87 -1.00 -6.46
C PHE A 107 0.43 -0.26 -6.79
N TYR A 108 1.55 -0.71 -6.23
CA TYR A 108 2.88 -0.21 -6.50
C TYR A 108 3.67 -1.19 -7.35
N VAL A 109 4.52 -0.67 -8.22
CA VAL A 109 5.60 -1.42 -8.86
C VAL A 109 6.94 -0.80 -8.43
N PHE A 110 7.97 -1.62 -8.31
CA PHE A 110 9.30 -1.20 -7.90
C PHE A 110 10.33 -1.59 -8.96
N PRO A 111 10.48 -0.79 -10.03
CA PRO A 111 11.38 -1.10 -11.12
C PRO A 111 12.83 -0.84 -10.74
N ASN A 112 13.70 -1.77 -11.08
CA ASN A 112 15.14 -1.61 -10.93
C ASN A 112 15.71 -0.81 -12.11
N CYS A 113 16.18 0.40 -11.81
CA CYS A 113 16.75 1.35 -12.77
C CYS A 113 18.28 1.43 -12.71
N LYS A 114 18.95 0.55 -11.98
CA LYS A 114 20.41 0.61 -11.73
C LYS A 114 21.25 0.74 -13.02
N LYS A 115 20.84 0.08 -14.10
CA LYS A 115 21.55 0.15 -15.39
C LYS A 115 21.49 1.53 -16.05
N LEU A 116 20.55 2.39 -15.63
CA LEU A 116 20.46 3.79 -16.10
C LEU A 116 21.43 4.73 -15.36
N LEU A 117 21.90 4.33 -14.18
CA LEU A 117 22.74 5.14 -13.32
C LEU A 117 24.21 4.97 -13.76
N ASN A 118 24.68 5.80 -14.68
CA ASN A 118 26.04 5.75 -15.18
C ASN A 118 26.49 7.09 -15.77
N ASN A 119 27.78 7.20 -16.08
CA ASN A 119 28.38 8.43 -16.61
C ASN A 119 27.84 8.87 -17.96
N LYS A 120 27.38 7.94 -18.83
CA LYS A 120 26.83 8.27 -20.14
C LYS A 120 25.50 8.99 -20.03
N THR A 121 24.66 8.57 -19.10
CA THR A 121 23.34 9.18 -18.83
C THR A 121 23.45 10.43 -17.97
N LYS A 122 24.59 10.66 -17.32
CA LYS A 122 24.80 11.71 -16.29
C LYS A 122 23.87 11.58 -15.08
N LEU A 123 23.29 10.39 -14.88
CA LEU A 123 22.49 10.05 -13.71
C LEU A 123 23.37 9.28 -12.72
N LYS A 124 23.51 9.79 -11.51
CA LYS A 124 24.32 9.18 -10.45
C LYS A 124 23.46 8.43 -9.44
N THR A 125 22.27 8.93 -9.19
CA THR A 125 21.34 8.42 -8.19
C THR A 125 19.95 8.20 -8.79
N ASP A 126 19.12 7.43 -8.10
CA ASP A 126 17.70 7.28 -8.38
C ASP A 126 16.95 8.63 -8.28
N LYS A 127 17.38 9.50 -7.37
CA LYS A 127 16.87 10.87 -7.26
C LYS A 127 17.08 11.65 -8.56
N ASP A 128 18.30 11.63 -9.13
CA ASP A 128 18.58 12.29 -10.40
C ASP A 128 17.68 11.78 -11.53
N PHE A 129 17.39 10.46 -11.51
CA PHE A 129 16.51 9.84 -12.49
C PHE A 129 15.05 10.32 -12.31
N VAL A 130 14.54 10.33 -11.09
CA VAL A 130 13.16 10.77 -10.77
C VAL A 130 12.96 12.24 -11.13
N GLU A 131 13.90 13.12 -10.77
CA GLU A 131 13.85 14.55 -11.12
C GLU A 131 13.85 14.75 -12.64
N LYS A 132 14.72 14.04 -13.35
CA LYS A 132 14.79 14.12 -14.81
C LYS A 132 13.54 13.56 -15.50
N LEU A 133 12.95 12.52 -14.94
CA LEU A 133 11.71 11.93 -15.45
C LEU A 133 10.55 12.92 -15.31
N LEU A 134 10.48 13.61 -14.18
CA LEU A 134 9.49 14.67 -13.95
C LEU A 134 9.70 15.85 -14.93
N GLU A 135 10.94 16.33 -15.06
CA GLU A 135 11.25 17.49 -15.91
C GLU A 135 11.06 17.24 -17.40
N LYS A 136 11.40 16.04 -17.89
CA LYS A 136 11.45 15.73 -19.32
C LYS A 136 10.27 14.95 -19.85
N ALA A 137 9.64 14.16 -19.02
CA ALA A 137 8.52 13.31 -19.40
C ALA A 137 7.22 13.65 -18.65
N GLU A 138 7.26 14.59 -17.72
CA GLU A 138 6.11 15.00 -16.90
C GLU A 138 5.50 13.82 -16.10
N VAL A 139 6.34 12.82 -15.77
CA VAL A 139 5.96 11.64 -15.01
C VAL A 139 6.51 11.73 -13.59
N ALA A 140 5.61 11.82 -12.63
CA ALA A 140 5.95 11.85 -11.21
C ALA A 140 6.03 10.42 -10.65
N VAL A 141 7.19 10.05 -10.09
CA VAL A 141 7.42 8.80 -9.37
C VAL A 141 8.15 9.08 -8.07
N VAL A 142 8.23 8.10 -7.19
CA VAL A 142 8.94 8.21 -5.91
C VAL A 142 10.28 7.50 -6.04
N GLN A 143 11.33 8.12 -5.51
CA GLN A 143 12.67 7.51 -5.42
C GLN A 143 12.66 6.30 -4.46
N GLY A 144 13.50 5.29 -4.71
CA GLY A 144 13.61 4.07 -3.91
C GLY A 144 14.56 4.18 -2.73
#